data_38753d10b14c30bfc5b6b441b3d97c92
#
_entry.id   38753d10b14c30bfc5b6b441b3d97c92
#
_cell.length_a   1.000
_cell.length_b   1.000
_cell.length_c   1.000
_cell.angle_alpha   90.00
_cell.angle_beta   90.00
_cell.angle_gamma   90.00
#
_symmetry.space_group_name_H-M   'P 1'
#
loop_
_entity.id
_entity.type
_entity.pdbx_description
1 polymer ?
#
loop_
_entity_poly.entity_id
_entity_poly.type
_entity_poly.pdbx_seq_one_letter_code
_entity_poly.pdbx_strand_id
1 'polypeptide(L)'
;MATKPILGYWNIRGLAQPIRLLLSYNETEFEDKRYNCGPPPDFDRSSWLNEKHSLGLDFPNLPYYIDGDTKISQSGAILHHLARKYKMDGETEQEKIRIDMAEQQLVDFRMGFIRFAYSPDFESLKEGYLKDLPNQLKLFSNFLGKNKWFAGEKLSYVDFIIYEMLDQHRILAPDCYKDFPNLKEFLDRFEGLPTIQLYMKSDSYIKWPLNGDMAKFGSRLQSPSQ
;
A
#
# COMPACT_ATOMS: atom_id res chain seq x y z
N MET A 1 30.03 10.03 0.62
CA MET A 1 29.02 9.15 1.25
C MET A 1 27.88 9.01 0.27
N ALA A 2 27.38 7.80 0.02
CA ALA A 2 26.19 7.63 -0.81
C ALA A 2 25.01 8.33 -0.12
N THR A 3 24.27 9.12 -0.87
CA THR A 3 23.06 9.78 -0.37
C THR A 3 21.99 8.71 -0.13
N LYS A 4 21.24 8.81 0.98
CA LYS A 4 20.12 7.91 1.23
C LYS A 4 19.03 8.13 0.18
N PRO A 5 18.38 7.06 -0.32
CA PRO A 5 17.19 7.21 -1.16
C PRO A 5 16.12 8.02 -0.46
N ILE A 6 15.32 8.76 -1.24
CA ILE A 6 14.20 9.55 -0.75
C ILE A 6 12.89 8.97 -1.31
N LEU A 7 11.95 8.65 -0.43
CA LEU A 7 10.58 8.34 -0.79
C LEU A 7 9.68 9.51 -0.39
N GLY A 8 9.12 10.21 -1.37
CA GLY A 8 8.22 11.34 -1.10
C GLY A 8 6.76 10.96 -1.27
N TYR A 9 5.93 11.21 -0.25
CA TYR A 9 4.49 10.98 -0.30
C TYR A 9 3.73 11.82 0.74
N TRP A 10 2.41 11.83 0.64
CA TRP A 10 1.57 12.36 1.71
C TRP A 10 1.83 11.61 3.03
N ASN A 11 1.63 12.29 4.15
CA ASN A 11 1.77 11.70 5.50
C ASN A 11 0.57 10.80 5.84
N ILE A 12 0.36 9.80 5.01
CA ILE A 12 -0.67 8.77 5.08
C ILE A 12 -0.09 7.42 4.62
N ARG A 13 -0.79 6.32 4.84
CA ARG A 13 -0.42 5.00 4.29
C ARG A 13 -0.54 5.03 2.76
N GLY A 14 -1.71 5.14 2.21
CA GLY A 14 -2.02 5.33 0.78
C GLY A 14 -1.22 4.42 -0.14
N LEU A 15 -0.68 5.02 -1.21
CA LEU A 15 0.14 4.34 -2.22
C LEU A 15 1.58 4.06 -1.79
N ALA A 16 2.07 4.78 -0.78
CA ALA A 16 3.46 4.65 -0.37
C ALA A 16 3.69 3.58 0.69
N GLN A 17 2.67 3.13 1.40
CA GLN A 17 2.87 2.13 2.46
C GLN A 17 3.45 0.81 1.97
N PRO A 18 3.01 0.22 0.83
CA PRO A 18 3.68 -0.96 0.28
C PRO A 18 5.16 -0.72 -0.05
N ILE A 19 5.51 0.49 -0.50
CA ILE A 19 6.90 0.87 -0.81
C ILE A 19 7.71 0.97 0.49
N ARG A 20 7.17 1.61 1.54
CA ARG A 20 7.80 1.67 2.87
C ARG A 20 8.06 0.29 3.45
N LEU A 21 7.05 -0.59 3.37
CA LEU A 21 7.16 -1.99 3.82
C LEU A 21 8.25 -2.75 3.04
N LEU A 22 8.30 -2.59 1.71
CA LEU A 22 9.29 -3.25 0.85
C LEU A 22 10.72 -2.77 1.14
N LEU A 23 10.92 -1.46 1.31
CA LEU A 23 12.20 -0.89 1.70
C LEU A 23 12.63 -1.37 3.09
N SER A 24 11.72 -1.35 4.05
CA SER A 24 11.97 -1.81 5.42
C SER A 24 12.26 -3.31 5.49
N TYR A 25 11.56 -4.13 4.69
CA TYR A 25 11.83 -5.57 4.60
C TYR A 25 13.26 -5.84 4.12
N ASN A 26 13.74 -5.08 3.16
CA ASN A 26 15.10 -5.17 2.63
C ASN A 26 16.13 -4.36 3.44
N GLU A 27 15.79 -3.92 4.64
CA GLU A 27 16.66 -3.18 5.56
C GLU A 27 17.34 -1.96 4.90
N THR A 28 16.66 -1.36 3.91
CA THR A 28 17.15 -0.19 3.19
C THR A 28 16.86 1.06 4.01
N GLU A 29 17.91 1.75 4.42
CA GLU A 29 17.76 3.08 5.01
C GLU A 29 17.33 4.08 3.93
N PHE A 30 16.26 4.84 4.17
CA PHE A 30 15.74 5.87 3.28
C PHE A 30 15.19 7.05 4.07
N GLU A 31 15.11 8.20 3.41
CA GLU A 31 14.35 9.35 3.89
C GLU A 31 12.87 9.19 3.50
N ASP A 32 11.99 9.10 4.47
CA ASP A 32 10.53 9.12 4.24
C ASP A 32 10.03 10.57 4.30
N LYS A 33 10.13 11.28 3.17
CA LYS A 33 9.71 12.68 3.04
C LYS A 33 8.18 12.77 2.97
N ARG A 34 7.59 13.26 4.06
CA ARG A 34 6.15 13.31 4.27
C ARG A 34 5.58 14.71 4.06
N TYR A 35 4.65 14.84 3.12
CA TYR A 35 3.91 16.06 2.86
C TYR A 35 2.59 16.05 3.64
N ASN A 36 2.22 17.19 4.20
CA ASN A 36 0.97 17.34 4.92
C ASN A 36 -0.02 18.19 4.09
N CYS A 37 -1.27 17.76 4.05
CA CYS A 37 -2.38 18.58 3.63
C CYS A 37 -2.78 19.54 4.76
N GLY A 38 -3.19 20.74 4.42
CA GLY A 38 -3.81 21.69 5.35
C GLY A 38 -5.17 21.19 5.85
N PRO A 39 -5.74 21.87 6.84
CA PRO A 39 -7.07 21.53 7.36
C PRO A 39 -8.19 21.84 6.34
N PRO A 40 -9.38 21.26 6.54
CA PRO A 40 -10.56 21.69 5.79
C PRO A 40 -10.90 23.17 6.10
N PRO A 41 -11.60 23.88 5.20
CA PRO A 41 -12.19 23.38 3.94
C PRO A 41 -11.20 23.36 2.76
N ASP A 42 -10.06 24.06 2.85
CA ASP A 42 -9.18 24.32 1.71
C ASP A 42 -8.26 23.15 1.38
N PHE A 43 -7.94 22.29 2.35
CA PHE A 43 -7.00 21.17 2.21
C PHE A 43 -5.73 21.60 1.45
N ASP A 44 -5.08 22.69 1.91
CA ASP A 44 -3.91 23.27 1.27
C ASP A 44 -2.83 22.21 0.98
N ARG A 45 -2.35 22.19 -0.25
CA ARG A 45 -1.34 21.25 -0.74
C ARG A 45 -0.02 21.92 -1.09
N SER A 46 0.16 23.17 -0.67
CA SER A 46 1.36 23.96 -0.98
C SER A 46 2.65 23.29 -0.55
N SER A 47 2.64 22.50 0.54
CA SER A 47 3.78 21.70 0.99
C SER A 47 4.37 20.81 -0.12
N TRP A 48 3.54 20.30 -1.01
CA TRP A 48 3.95 19.54 -2.21
C TRP A 48 4.06 20.43 -3.45
N LEU A 49 3.07 21.28 -3.69
CA LEU A 49 2.96 22.04 -4.94
C LEU A 49 4.14 22.99 -5.16
N ASN A 50 4.73 23.53 -4.08
CA ASN A 50 5.87 24.45 -4.13
C ASN A 50 7.16 23.80 -4.66
N GLU A 51 7.33 22.49 -4.50
CA GLU A 51 8.52 21.79 -4.98
C GLU A 51 8.27 20.78 -6.10
N LYS A 52 6.99 20.53 -6.41
CA LYS A 52 6.55 19.52 -7.39
C LYS A 52 7.35 19.52 -8.69
N HIS A 53 7.68 20.70 -9.22
CA HIS A 53 8.36 20.88 -10.50
C HIS A 53 9.87 21.09 -10.39
N SER A 54 10.44 21.13 -9.17
CA SER A 54 11.87 21.33 -8.94
C SER A 54 12.67 20.03 -8.74
N LEU A 55 11.99 18.89 -8.58
CA LEU A 55 12.62 17.61 -8.28
C LEU A 55 13.25 16.92 -9.50
N GLY A 56 12.97 17.40 -10.72
CA GLY A 56 13.48 16.81 -11.96
C GLY A 56 12.84 15.46 -12.28
N LEU A 57 11.56 15.27 -11.93
CA LEU A 57 10.75 14.11 -12.29
C LEU A 57 10.10 14.34 -13.66
N ASP A 58 10.13 13.36 -14.55
CA ASP A 58 9.47 13.46 -15.88
C ASP A 58 7.95 13.62 -15.75
N PHE A 59 7.35 12.90 -14.82
CA PHE A 59 5.91 13.01 -14.47
C PHE A 59 5.77 13.36 -13.00
N PRO A 60 5.86 14.67 -12.62
CA PRO A 60 5.84 15.09 -11.22
C PRO A 60 4.54 14.67 -10.52
N ASN A 61 4.64 13.70 -9.62
CA ASN A 61 3.51 13.14 -8.87
C ASN A 61 3.99 12.52 -7.56
N LEU A 62 3.05 12.18 -6.68
CA LEU A 62 3.26 11.44 -5.43
C LEU A 62 2.63 10.03 -5.54
N PRO A 63 3.32 8.97 -5.11
CA PRO A 63 4.68 8.97 -4.56
C PRO A 63 5.75 9.19 -5.63
N TYR A 64 6.91 9.66 -5.18
CA TYR A 64 8.15 9.61 -5.95
C TYR A 64 9.27 8.91 -5.16
N TYR A 65 10.25 8.40 -5.87
CA TYR A 65 11.46 7.80 -5.33
C TYR A 65 12.69 8.37 -6.05
N ILE A 66 13.67 8.82 -5.27
CA ILE A 66 14.94 9.38 -5.78
C ILE A 66 16.10 8.63 -5.11
N ASP A 67 16.98 8.03 -5.91
CA ASP A 67 18.19 7.32 -5.47
C ASP A 67 19.36 7.72 -6.40
N GLY A 68 20.15 8.69 -6.01
CA GLY A 68 21.16 9.30 -6.87
C GLY A 68 20.54 9.92 -8.12
N ASP A 69 20.94 9.44 -9.28
CA ASP A 69 20.42 9.90 -10.59
C ASP A 69 19.09 9.22 -10.98
N THR A 70 18.67 8.19 -10.26
CA THR A 70 17.42 7.50 -10.50
C THR A 70 16.26 8.27 -9.88
N LYS A 71 15.34 8.77 -10.71
CA LYS A 71 14.17 9.54 -10.30
C LYS A 71 12.92 8.93 -10.88
N ILE A 72 12.03 8.41 -10.03
CA ILE A 72 10.85 7.66 -10.44
C ILE A 72 9.61 8.24 -9.75
N SER A 73 8.56 8.49 -10.51
CA SER A 73 7.20 8.67 -10.01
C SER A 73 6.32 7.49 -10.41
N GLN A 74 5.05 7.44 -9.95
CA GLN A 74 4.11 6.33 -10.10
C GLN A 74 4.45 5.14 -9.18
N SER A 75 3.53 4.84 -8.25
CA SER A 75 3.74 3.80 -7.23
C SER A 75 4.08 2.43 -7.80
N GLY A 76 3.42 2.02 -8.90
CA GLY A 76 3.72 0.77 -9.60
C GLY A 76 5.14 0.75 -10.19
N ALA A 77 5.55 1.84 -10.86
CA ALA A 77 6.90 1.94 -11.42
C ALA A 77 7.99 1.88 -10.34
N ILE A 78 7.76 2.52 -9.18
CA ILE A 78 8.66 2.46 -8.03
C ILE A 78 8.74 1.02 -7.49
N LEU A 79 7.60 0.36 -7.29
CA LEU A 79 7.55 -1.01 -6.80
C LEU A 79 8.25 -1.98 -7.76
N HIS A 80 8.02 -1.87 -9.06
CA HIS A 80 8.69 -2.70 -10.07
C HIS A 80 10.21 -2.45 -10.11
N HIS A 81 10.65 -1.19 -9.96
CA HIS A 81 12.09 -0.87 -9.87
C HIS A 81 12.72 -1.54 -8.65
N LEU A 82 12.10 -1.38 -7.47
CA LEU A 82 12.59 -1.97 -6.22
C LEU A 82 12.52 -3.51 -6.26
N ALA A 83 11.45 -4.08 -6.84
CA ALA A 83 11.31 -5.52 -7.00
C ALA A 83 12.47 -6.12 -7.79
N ARG A 84 12.85 -5.51 -8.92
CA ARG A 84 14.04 -5.93 -9.70
C ARG A 84 15.33 -5.72 -8.91
N LYS A 85 15.48 -4.57 -8.21
CA LYS A 85 16.66 -4.27 -7.38
C LYS A 85 16.88 -5.34 -6.30
N TYR A 86 15.82 -5.83 -5.69
CA TYR A 86 15.87 -6.83 -4.60
C TYR A 86 15.55 -8.26 -5.04
N LYS A 87 15.38 -8.51 -6.34
CA LYS A 87 15.04 -9.83 -6.91
C LYS A 87 13.74 -10.41 -6.31
N MET A 88 12.73 -9.57 -6.22
CA MET A 88 11.41 -9.90 -5.68
C MET A 88 10.30 -9.85 -6.75
N ASP A 89 10.67 -9.91 -8.03
CA ASP A 89 9.80 -9.85 -9.21
C ASP A 89 9.54 -11.23 -9.84
N GLY A 90 9.82 -12.33 -9.11
CA GLY A 90 9.68 -13.71 -9.56
C GLY A 90 10.90 -14.23 -10.32
N GLU A 91 11.25 -15.48 -10.08
CA GLU A 91 12.40 -16.13 -10.73
C GLU A 91 11.97 -16.86 -12.01
N THR A 92 10.86 -17.59 -11.94
CA THR A 92 10.32 -18.34 -13.06
C THR A 92 9.25 -17.55 -13.81
N GLU A 93 9.03 -17.89 -15.08
CA GLU A 93 7.96 -17.28 -15.88
C GLU A 93 6.59 -17.49 -15.23
N GLN A 94 6.35 -18.66 -14.62
CA GLN A 94 5.10 -18.96 -13.92
C GLN A 94 4.90 -18.05 -12.70
N GLU A 95 5.94 -17.79 -11.92
CA GLU A 95 5.88 -16.84 -10.79
C GLU A 95 5.58 -15.42 -11.28
N LYS A 96 6.23 -14.97 -12.36
CA LYS A 96 5.99 -13.65 -12.97
C LYS A 96 4.55 -13.50 -13.46
N ILE A 97 4.01 -14.49 -14.17
CA ILE A 97 2.61 -14.50 -14.59
C ILE A 97 1.68 -14.38 -13.38
N ARG A 98 1.94 -15.12 -12.29
CA ARG A 98 1.13 -15.03 -11.08
C ARG A 98 1.20 -13.65 -10.42
N ILE A 99 2.39 -13.07 -10.37
CA ILE A 99 2.62 -11.71 -9.83
C ILE A 99 1.82 -10.69 -10.64
N ASP A 100 1.94 -10.72 -11.98
CA ASP A 100 1.25 -9.79 -12.88
C ASP A 100 -0.28 -9.91 -12.75
N MET A 101 -0.80 -11.13 -12.71
CA MET A 101 -2.24 -11.36 -12.53
C MET A 101 -2.73 -10.85 -11.16
N ALA A 102 -1.98 -11.12 -10.09
CA ALA A 102 -2.34 -10.69 -8.74
C ALA A 102 -2.29 -9.15 -8.62
N GLU A 103 -1.30 -8.50 -9.23
CA GLU A 103 -1.18 -7.04 -9.24
C GLU A 103 -2.37 -6.40 -9.98
N GLN A 104 -2.72 -6.89 -11.17
CA GLN A 104 -3.84 -6.31 -11.94
C GLN A 104 -5.19 -6.53 -11.23
N GLN A 105 -5.43 -7.72 -10.68
CA GLN A 105 -6.64 -7.95 -9.87
C GLN A 105 -6.70 -7.03 -8.64
N LEU A 106 -5.55 -6.77 -8.03
CA LEU A 106 -5.47 -5.86 -6.90
C LEU A 106 -5.74 -4.40 -7.30
N VAL A 107 -5.33 -3.97 -8.50
CA VAL A 107 -5.67 -2.62 -9.02
C VAL A 107 -7.19 -2.45 -9.06
N ASP A 108 -7.92 -3.42 -9.60
CA ASP A 108 -9.39 -3.36 -9.67
C ASP A 108 -10.02 -3.33 -8.27
N PHE A 109 -9.59 -4.21 -7.39
CA PHE A 109 -10.06 -4.26 -6.00
C PHE A 109 -9.82 -2.96 -5.26
N ARG A 110 -8.59 -2.42 -5.38
CA ARG A 110 -8.22 -1.15 -4.77
C ARG A 110 -9.01 0.02 -5.33
N MET A 111 -9.23 0.09 -6.65
CA MET A 111 -10.02 1.15 -7.26
C MET A 111 -11.48 1.12 -6.77
N GLY A 112 -12.06 -0.07 -6.56
CA GLY A 112 -13.35 -0.24 -5.91
C GLY A 112 -13.37 0.34 -4.50
N PHE A 113 -12.38 -0.01 -3.70
CA PHE A 113 -12.22 0.51 -2.34
C PHE A 113 -12.04 2.03 -2.28
N ILE A 114 -11.18 2.61 -3.13
CA ILE A 114 -10.93 4.04 -3.14
C ILE A 114 -12.18 4.83 -3.56
N ARG A 115 -12.91 4.36 -4.59
CA ARG A 115 -14.19 4.98 -4.99
C ARG A 115 -15.18 4.98 -3.83
N PHE A 116 -15.27 3.90 -3.10
CA PHE A 116 -16.12 3.78 -1.92
C PHE A 116 -15.64 4.69 -0.78
N ALA A 117 -14.37 4.63 -0.41
CA ALA A 117 -13.80 5.37 0.73
C ALA A 117 -13.83 6.89 0.55
N TYR A 118 -13.79 7.39 -0.68
CA TYR A 118 -13.85 8.83 -1.01
C TYR A 118 -15.22 9.30 -1.48
N SER A 119 -16.22 8.40 -1.56
CA SER A 119 -17.56 8.78 -2.02
C SER A 119 -18.24 9.70 -1.02
N PRO A 120 -18.90 10.77 -1.47
CA PRO A 120 -19.79 11.57 -0.62
C PRO A 120 -20.93 10.72 -0.03
N ASP A 121 -21.32 9.66 -0.74
CA ASP A 121 -22.41 8.74 -0.38
C ASP A 121 -21.91 7.52 0.43
N PHE A 122 -20.73 7.62 1.06
CA PHE A 122 -20.07 6.52 1.79
C PHE A 122 -21.00 5.72 2.69
N GLU A 123 -21.79 6.39 3.53
CA GLU A 123 -22.68 5.73 4.49
C GLU A 123 -23.77 4.89 3.80
N SER A 124 -24.35 5.41 2.72
CA SER A 124 -25.40 4.68 1.95
C SER A 124 -24.82 3.53 1.13
N LEU A 125 -23.55 3.62 0.70
CA LEU A 125 -22.88 2.58 -0.08
C LEU A 125 -22.30 1.47 0.80
N LYS A 126 -22.09 1.73 2.11
CA LYS A 126 -21.36 0.85 3.02
C LYS A 126 -21.96 -0.55 3.12
N GLU A 127 -23.28 -0.65 3.29
CA GLU A 127 -23.95 -1.95 3.39
C GLU A 127 -23.74 -2.78 2.11
N GLY A 128 -23.94 -2.19 0.93
CA GLY A 128 -23.74 -2.83 -0.36
C GLY A 128 -22.29 -3.27 -0.56
N TYR A 129 -21.32 -2.40 -0.21
CA TYR A 129 -19.91 -2.70 -0.28
C TYR A 129 -19.52 -3.90 0.59
N LEU A 130 -19.95 -3.89 1.86
CA LEU A 130 -19.65 -4.97 2.80
C LEU A 130 -20.33 -6.29 2.42
N LYS A 131 -21.51 -6.24 1.79
CA LYS A 131 -22.20 -7.42 1.27
C LYS A 131 -21.46 -8.08 0.11
N ASP A 132 -20.82 -7.29 -0.76
CA ASP A 132 -20.03 -7.81 -1.89
C ASP A 132 -18.59 -8.18 -1.50
N LEU A 133 -18.04 -7.62 -0.45
CA LEU A 133 -16.66 -7.84 -0.02
C LEU A 133 -16.27 -9.33 0.07
N PRO A 134 -17.09 -10.28 0.60
CA PRO A 134 -16.74 -11.69 0.60
C PRO A 134 -16.51 -12.27 -0.80
N ASN A 135 -17.23 -11.80 -1.83
CA ASN A 135 -17.04 -12.25 -3.20
C ASN A 135 -15.65 -11.85 -3.71
N GLN A 136 -15.23 -10.61 -3.42
CA GLN A 136 -13.90 -10.12 -3.79
C GLN A 136 -12.79 -10.87 -3.03
N LEU A 137 -12.93 -11.05 -1.73
CA LEU A 137 -11.98 -11.79 -0.90
C LEU A 137 -11.84 -13.24 -1.34
N LYS A 138 -12.93 -13.89 -1.79
CA LYS A 138 -12.91 -15.24 -2.32
C LYS A 138 -11.97 -15.39 -3.52
N LEU A 139 -11.87 -14.38 -4.40
CA LEU A 139 -10.96 -14.40 -5.53
C LEU A 139 -9.50 -14.47 -5.05
N PHE A 140 -9.12 -13.62 -4.10
CA PHE A 140 -7.78 -13.63 -3.50
C PHE A 140 -7.50 -14.92 -2.72
N SER A 141 -8.47 -15.40 -1.95
CA SER A 141 -8.36 -16.67 -1.21
C SER A 141 -8.13 -17.85 -2.14
N ASN A 142 -8.90 -17.95 -3.22
CA ASN A 142 -8.76 -19.00 -4.23
C ASN A 142 -7.42 -18.91 -4.95
N PHE A 143 -6.97 -17.70 -5.28
CA PHE A 143 -5.71 -17.49 -5.98
C PHE A 143 -4.50 -17.80 -5.11
N LEU A 144 -4.51 -17.41 -3.85
CA LEU A 144 -3.50 -17.82 -2.87
C LEU A 144 -3.50 -19.34 -2.70
N GLY A 145 -4.68 -19.94 -2.54
CA GLY A 145 -4.85 -21.38 -2.39
C GLY A 145 -4.07 -21.91 -1.19
N LYS A 146 -3.17 -22.86 -1.44
CA LYS A 146 -2.26 -23.46 -0.46
C LYS A 146 -0.85 -22.86 -0.48
N ASN A 147 -0.60 -21.89 -1.36
CA ASN A 147 0.71 -21.26 -1.46
C ASN A 147 1.00 -20.43 -0.22
N LYS A 148 2.28 -20.30 0.09
CA LYS A 148 2.75 -19.45 1.20
C LYS A 148 2.57 -17.97 0.88
N TRP A 149 2.80 -17.57 -0.39
CA TRP A 149 2.74 -16.21 -0.90
C TRP A 149 1.98 -16.18 -2.23
N PHE A 150 1.59 -15.01 -2.70
CA PHE A 150 0.76 -14.91 -3.91
C PHE A 150 1.49 -15.35 -5.19
N ALA A 151 2.82 -15.19 -5.25
CA ALA A 151 3.63 -15.75 -6.34
C ALA A 151 3.84 -17.27 -6.24
N GLY A 152 3.78 -17.83 -5.03
CA GLY A 152 4.06 -19.24 -4.71
C GLY A 152 4.75 -19.40 -3.37
N GLU A 153 5.93 -20.03 -3.33
CA GLU A 153 6.66 -20.29 -2.08
C GLU A 153 7.53 -19.10 -1.62
N LYS A 154 7.89 -18.19 -2.52
CA LYS A 154 8.75 -17.05 -2.24
C LYS A 154 7.95 -15.75 -2.15
N LEU A 155 8.33 -14.92 -1.17
CA LEU A 155 7.79 -13.56 -1.02
C LEU A 155 8.18 -12.72 -2.23
N SER A 156 7.21 -12.02 -2.79
CA SER A 156 7.36 -11.10 -3.92
C SER A 156 6.82 -9.71 -3.58
N TYR A 157 7.11 -8.72 -4.41
CA TYR A 157 6.66 -7.36 -4.17
C TYR A 157 5.12 -7.24 -4.13
N VAL A 158 4.41 -8.10 -4.85
CA VAL A 158 2.94 -8.05 -4.88
C VAL A 158 2.32 -8.39 -3.51
N ASP A 159 3.00 -9.20 -2.70
CA ASP A 159 2.54 -9.53 -1.34
C ASP A 159 2.45 -8.29 -0.45
N PHE A 160 3.33 -7.30 -0.64
CA PHE A 160 3.31 -6.04 0.12
C PHE A 160 2.10 -5.17 -0.24
N ILE A 161 1.71 -5.17 -1.50
CA ILE A 161 0.56 -4.40 -1.97
C ILE A 161 -0.73 -5.08 -1.53
N ILE A 162 -0.79 -6.41 -1.63
CA ILE A 162 -1.96 -7.20 -1.21
C ILE A 162 -2.13 -7.11 0.30
N TYR A 163 -1.03 -7.25 1.07
CA TYR A 163 -1.08 -7.09 2.53
C TYR A 163 -1.70 -5.75 2.91
N GLU A 164 -1.23 -4.65 2.33
CA GLU A 164 -1.74 -3.31 2.64
C GLU A 164 -3.25 -3.20 2.38
N MET A 165 -3.72 -3.72 1.25
CA MET A 165 -5.14 -3.66 0.92
C MET A 165 -5.99 -4.56 1.83
N LEU A 166 -5.52 -5.78 2.11
CA LEU A 166 -6.23 -6.68 3.02
C LEU A 166 -6.25 -6.11 4.45
N ASP A 167 -5.17 -5.49 4.92
CA ASP A 167 -5.14 -4.86 6.23
C ASP A 167 -6.13 -3.67 6.34
N GLN A 168 -6.23 -2.84 5.30
CA GLN A 168 -7.23 -1.77 5.27
C GLN A 168 -8.67 -2.32 5.34
N HIS A 169 -8.95 -3.46 4.72
CA HIS A 169 -10.27 -4.11 4.81
C HIS A 169 -10.51 -4.74 6.19
N ARG A 170 -9.47 -5.29 6.84
CA ARG A 170 -9.55 -5.75 8.23
C ARG A 170 -9.92 -4.61 9.19
N ILE A 171 -9.39 -3.42 8.95
CA ILE A 171 -9.73 -2.22 9.73
C ILE A 171 -11.17 -1.76 9.45
N LEU A 172 -11.62 -1.82 8.19
CA LEU A 172 -13.01 -1.48 7.80
C LEU A 172 -14.03 -2.48 8.37
N ALA A 173 -13.72 -3.77 8.32
CA ALA A 173 -14.60 -4.87 8.70
C ALA A 173 -13.78 -5.98 9.39
N PRO A 174 -13.59 -5.93 10.73
CA PRO A 174 -12.69 -6.84 11.45
C PRO A 174 -12.95 -8.33 11.23
N ASP A 175 -14.20 -8.71 10.99
CA ASP A 175 -14.62 -10.11 10.80
C ASP A 175 -14.61 -10.57 9.32
N CYS A 176 -14.12 -9.74 8.39
CA CYS A 176 -14.21 -10.04 6.95
C CYS A 176 -13.44 -11.30 6.52
N TYR A 177 -12.50 -11.77 7.33
CA TYR A 177 -11.68 -12.98 7.05
C TYR A 177 -12.15 -14.24 7.75
N LYS A 178 -13.29 -14.22 8.45
CA LYS A 178 -13.80 -15.41 9.19
C LYS A 178 -13.96 -16.67 8.32
N ASP A 179 -14.35 -16.47 7.04
CA ASP A 179 -14.56 -17.53 6.07
C ASP A 179 -13.35 -17.75 5.14
N PHE A 180 -12.24 -17.01 5.36
CA PHE A 180 -11.03 -17.04 4.55
C PHE A 180 -9.76 -17.22 5.42
N PRO A 181 -9.62 -18.40 6.08
CA PRO A 181 -8.52 -18.62 7.03
C PRO A 181 -7.13 -18.47 6.39
N ASN A 182 -6.96 -18.85 5.11
CA ASN A 182 -5.70 -18.69 4.41
C ASN A 182 -5.28 -17.23 4.20
N LEU A 183 -6.24 -16.31 4.01
CA LEU A 183 -5.94 -14.87 3.94
C LEU A 183 -5.54 -14.33 5.31
N LYS A 184 -6.21 -14.79 6.38
CA LYS A 184 -5.83 -14.43 7.74
C LYS A 184 -4.42 -14.93 8.06
N GLU A 185 -4.11 -16.19 7.74
CA GLU A 185 -2.78 -16.77 7.91
C GLU A 185 -1.71 -16.05 7.08
N PHE A 186 -2.04 -15.56 5.89
CA PHE A 186 -1.16 -14.73 5.08
C PHE A 186 -0.84 -13.40 5.80
N LEU A 187 -1.85 -12.71 6.33
CA LEU A 187 -1.65 -11.47 7.09
C LEU A 187 -0.76 -11.72 8.32
N ASP A 188 -1.08 -12.74 9.12
CA ASP A 188 -0.31 -13.10 10.33
C ASP A 188 1.15 -13.45 9.97
N ARG A 189 1.36 -14.18 8.87
CA ARG A 189 2.69 -14.55 8.37
C ARG A 189 3.48 -13.34 7.89
N PHE A 190 2.85 -12.42 7.17
CA PHE A 190 3.49 -11.19 6.71
C PHE A 190 3.92 -10.32 7.90
N GLU A 191 3.03 -10.12 8.86
CA GLU A 191 3.32 -9.39 10.09
C GLU A 191 4.38 -10.11 10.96
N GLY A 192 4.49 -11.43 10.82
CA GLY A 192 5.51 -12.26 11.50
C GLY A 192 6.92 -12.14 10.91
N LEU A 193 7.13 -11.48 9.77
CA LEU A 193 8.45 -11.25 9.21
C LEU A 193 9.28 -10.34 10.13
N PRO A 194 10.51 -10.75 10.56
CA PRO A 194 11.25 -10.04 11.60
C PRO A 194 11.46 -8.54 11.32
N THR A 195 11.85 -8.18 10.09
CA THR A 195 12.09 -6.79 9.69
C THR A 195 10.80 -5.99 9.61
N ILE A 196 9.68 -6.63 9.21
CA ILE A 196 8.35 -6.01 9.20
C ILE A 196 7.87 -5.75 10.63
N GLN A 197 8.06 -6.71 11.55
CA GLN A 197 7.73 -6.50 12.97
C GLN A 197 8.49 -5.33 13.58
N LEU A 198 9.78 -5.20 13.28
CA LEU A 198 10.62 -4.09 13.75
C LEU A 198 10.10 -2.77 13.20
N TYR A 199 9.81 -2.71 11.89
CA TYR A 199 9.26 -1.50 11.27
C TYR A 199 7.89 -1.13 11.86
N MET A 200 6.98 -2.09 12.02
CA MET A 200 5.63 -1.83 12.55
C MET A 200 5.62 -1.38 14.02
N LYS A 201 6.70 -1.65 14.77
CA LYS A 201 6.90 -1.18 16.16
C LYS A 201 7.63 0.15 16.23
N SER A 202 8.18 0.64 15.13
CA SER A 202 8.93 1.90 15.10
C SER A 202 8.02 3.12 14.97
N ASP A 203 8.52 4.30 15.37
CA ASP A 203 7.85 5.59 15.19
C ASP A 203 7.71 5.98 13.70
N SER A 204 8.44 5.30 12.82
CA SER A 204 8.37 5.51 11.38
C SER A 204 7.14 4.85 10.75
N TYR A 205 6.51 3.88 11.43
CA TYR A 205 5.33 3.20 10.90
C TYR A 205 4.10 4.08 10.98
N ILE A 206 3.44 4.29 9.84
CA ILE A 206 2.16 5.01 9.79
C ILE A 206 1.03 4.02 10.06
N LYS A 207 0.56 3.97 11.30
CA LYS A 207 -0.61 3.18 11.65
C LYS A 207 -1.90 3.82 11.11
N TRP A 208 -1.98 5.13 11.18
CA TRP A 208 -3.08 5.98 10.74
C TRP A 208 -2.53 7.36 10.32
N PRO A 209 -3.11 8.07 9.33
CA PRO A 209 -4.30 7.73 8.55
C PRO A 209 -4.01 6.77 7.39
N LEU A 210 -5.06 6.06 6.93
CA LEU A 210 -5.01 5.16 5.79
C LEU A 210 -5.08 5.93 4.46
N ASN A 211 -5.99 6.91 4.42
CA ASN A 211 -6.36 7.69 3.25
C ASN A 211 -6.20 9.19 3.51
N GLY A 212 -6.26 9.99 2.46
CA GLY A 212 -6.22 11.46 2.55
C GLY A 212 -7.41 12.05 3.29
N ASP A 213 -7.27 13.30 3.74
CA ASP A 213 -8.25 13.98 4.60
C ASP A 213 -9.64 14.17 3.93
N MET A 214 -9.73 14.09 2.61
CA MET A 214 -11.01 14.14 1.87
C MET A 214 -11.76 12.80 1.90
N ALA A 215 -11.14 11.71 2.33
CA ALA A 215 -11.78 10.40 2.42
C ALA A 215 -12.82 10.38 3.54
N LYS A 216 -13.89 9.63 3.31
CA LYS A 216 -14.95 9.34 4.30
C LYS A 216 -14.62 8.11 5.16
N PHE A 217 -13.56 7.39 4.81
CA PHE A 217 -13.00 6.30 5.61
C PHE A 217 -11.48 6.38 5.63
N GLY A 218 -10.91 6.22 6.81
CA GLY A 218 -9.46 6.12 6.98
C GLY A 218 -8.72 7.45 6.94
N SER A 219 -9.41 8.58 6.97
CA SER A 219 -8.80 9.91 7.04
C SER A 219 -8.39 10.30 8.46
N ARG A 220 -7.47 11.25 8.57
CA ARG A 220 -7.06 11.84 9.85
C ARG A 220 -8.25 12.39 10.65
N LEU A 221 -9.29 12.86 9.96
CA LEU A 221 -10.49 13.45 10.56
C LEU A 221 -11.41 12.39 11.19
N GLN A 222 -11.15 11.11 10.97
CA GLN A 222 -11.93 9.96 11.44
C GLN A 222 -11.07 8.98 12.23
N SER A 223 -9.99 9.45 12.86
CA SER A 223 -9.15 8.57 13.69
C SER A 223 -10.03 7.75 14.62
N PRO A 224 -9.87 6.42 14.68
CA PRO A 224 -10.58 5.61 15.66
C PRO A 224 -10.30 6.18 17.05
N SER A 225 -11.35 6.38 17.83
CA SER A 225 -11.21 6.72 19.25
C SER A 225 -10.27 5.68 19.88
N GLN A 226 -9.21 6.17 20.52
CA GLN A 226 -8.25 5.31 21.22
C GLN A 226 -8.95 4.44 22.26
#